data_6ee0bb90d747eef69584bd6c9349677f
#
_entry.id   6ee0bb90d747eef69584bd6c9349677f
#
_cell.length_a   1.000
_cell.length_b   1.000
_cell.length_c   1.000
_cell.angle_alpha   90.00
_cell.angle_beta   90.00
_cell.angle_gamma   90.00
#
_symmetry.space_group_name_H-M   'P 1'
#
loop_
_entity.id
_entity.type
_entity.pdbx_description
1 polymer ?
#
loop_
_entity_poly.entity_id
_entity_poly.type
_entity_poly.pdbx_seq_one_letter_code
_entity_poly.pdbx_strand_id
1 'polypeptide(L)'
;MLGAAWNAAMQRLGRPLNGSLGVMAASTDMGNVTQRVPGLHPFVGITGAGGALHTREFATHAGSEQGYRLMDDAAIAMAWVIREVATTAESRAAILDRAAQLAQAMGGPTGERA
;
A
#
# COMPACT_ATOMS: atom_id res chain seq x y z
N MET A 1 -7.78 -1.59 8.11
CA MET A 1 -6.77 -1.08 9.06
C MET A 1 -5.58 -0.45 8.33
N LEU A 2 -4.73 -1.18 7.59
CA LEU A 2 -3.55 -0.60 6.91
C LEU A 2 -3.88 0.62 6.04
N GLY A 3 -4.96 0.56 5.25
CA GLY A 3 -5.40 1.68 4.42
C GLY A 3 -5.78 2.92 5.25
N ALA A 4 -6.45 2.73 6.40
CA ALA A 4 -6.80 3.85 7.27
C ALA A 4 -5.55 4.49 7.89
N ALA A 5 -4.58 3.69 8.32
CA ALA A 5 -3.31 4.19 8.86
C ALA A 5 -2.50 4.94 7.79
N TRP A 6 -2.45 4.40 6.55
CA TRP A 6 -1.85 5.06 5.41
C TRP A 6 -2.50 6.42 5.12
N ASN A 7 -3.83 6.45 5.04
CA ASN A 7 -4.57 7.68 4.76
C ASN A 7 -4.32 8.76 5.83
N ALA A 8 -4.33 8.37 7.10
CA ALA A 8 -4.01 9.28 8.20
C ALA A 8 -2.58 9.80 8.11
N ALA A 9 -1.61 8.96 7.74
CA ALA A 9 -0.22 9.34 7.55
C ALA A 9 -0.07 10.35 6.39
N MET A 10 -0.66 10.07 5.24
CA MET A 10 -0.61 10.98 4.08
C MET A 10 -1.32 12.30 4.35
N GLN A 11 -2.44 12.29 5.06
CA GLN A 11 -3.15 13.50 5.47
C GLN A 11 -2.29 14.39 6.36
N ARG A 12 -1.53 13.81 7.31
CA ARG A 12 -0.60 14.55 8.18
C ARG A 12 0.55 15.20 7.40
N LEU A 13 0.92 14.63 6.26
CA LEU A 13 1.92 15.18 5.33
C LEU A 13 1.33 16.21 4.34
N GLY A 14 0.05 16.59 4.52
CA GLY A 14 -0.63 17.53 3.63
C GLY A 14 -1.02 16.93 2.27
N ARG A 15 -1.05 15.60 2.18
CA ARG A 15 -1.44 14.84 0.97
C ARG A 15 -2.72 14.04 1.19
N PRO A 16 -3.87 14.70 1.33
CA PRO A 16 -5.13 13.99 1.50
C PRO A 16 -5.44 13.17 0.26
N LEU A 17 -6.15 12.05 0.46
CA LEU A 17 -6.66 11.26 -0.65
C LEU A 17 -7.70 12.07 -1.45
N ASN A 18 -7.50 12.17 -2.74
CA ASN A 18 -8.42 12.80 -3.66
C ASN A 18 -9.36 11.75 -4.30
N GLY A 19 -10.18 11.10 -3.48
CA GLY A 19 -11.17 10.14 -3.96
C GLY A 19 -10.66 8.71 -4.09
N SER A 20 -11.50 7.84 -4.64
CA SER A 20 -11.16 6.46 -4.99
C SER A 20 -10.80 6.39 -6.47
N LEU A 21 -9.72 5.69 -6.79
CA LEU A 21 -9.36 5.42 -8.18
C LEU A 21 -10.32 4.42 -8.88
N GLY A 22 -11.32 3.91 -8.14
CA GLY A 22 -12.21 2.88 -8.66
C GLY A 22 -11.45 1.57 -8.95
N VAL A 23 -11.96 0.81 -9.92
CA VAL A 23 -11.27 -0.39 -10.39
C VAL A 23 -10.26 0.03 -11.46
N MET A 24 -8.99 -0.12 -11.17
CA MET A 24 -7.92 0.06 -12.16
C MET A 24 -7.65 -1.27 -12.87
N ALA A 25 -7.66 -1.24 -14.19
CA ALA A 25 -7.19 -2.36 -15.02
C ALA A 25 -5.66 -2.36 -15.05
N ALA A 26 -5.05 -2.72 -13.93
CA ALA A 26 -3.60 -2.84 -13.79
C ALA A 26 -3.25 -4.17 -13.13
N SER A 27 -2.12 -4.76 -13.54
CA SER A 27 -1.59 -5.98 -12.96
C SER A 27 -0.31 -5.68 -12.20
N THR A 28 -0.17 -6.25 -11.01
CA THR A 28 1.05 -6.16 -10.20
C THR A 28 1.21 -7.44 -9.40
N ASP A 29 2.44 -7.81 -9.10
CA ASP A 29 2.77 -8.98 -8.28
C ASP A 29 2.23 -8.88 -6.84
N MET A 30 1.91 -7.66 -6.39
CA MET A 30 1.24 -7.44 -5.10
C MET A 30 -0.11 -8.13 -5.01
N GLY A 31 -0.79 -8.39 -6.12
CA GLY A 31 -2.00 -9.21 -6.15
C GLY A 31 -1.76 -10.60 -5.56
N ASN A 32 -0.64 -11.23 -5.91
CA ASN A 32 -0.24 -12.54 -5.35
C ASN A 32 0.19 -12.43 -3.89
N VAL A 33 0.91 -11.37 -3.53
CA VAL A 33 1.38 -11.14 -2.15
C VAL A 33 0.19 -10.94 -1.20
N THR A 34 -0.77 -10.10 -1.56
CA THR A 34 -1.92 -9.78 -0.69
C THR A 34 -2.93 -10.92 -0.53
N GLN A 35 -2.85 -11.95 -1.36
CA GLN A 35 -3.57 -13.20 -1.15
C GLN A 35 -2.93 -14.09 -0.08
N ARG A 36 -1.66 -13.87 0.23
CA ARG A 36 -0.88 -14.70 1.17
C ARG A 36 -0.68 -14.02 2.52
N VAL A 37 -0.45 -12.72 2.49
CA VAL A 37 -0.18 -11.93 3.69
C VAL A 37 -0.99 -10.63 3.65
N PRO A 38 -1.38 -10.09 4.82
CA PRO A 38 -1.99 -8.76 4.88
C PRO A 38 -1.03 -7.73 4.30
N GLY A 39 -1.46 -7.02 3.28
CA GLY A 39 -0.62 -6.02 2.60
C GLY A 39 -1.44 -4.85 2.09
N LEU A 40 -0.76 -3.78 1.79
CA LEU A 40 -1.28 -2.57 1.17
C LEU A 40 -0.35 -2.16 0.04
N HIS A 41 -0.92 -1.85 -1.11
CA HIS A 41 -0.21 -1.31 -2.26
C HIS A 41 -0.89 0.00 -2.70
N PRO A 42 -0.58 1.12 -2.05
CA PRO A 42 -1.21 2.38 -2.36
C PRO A 42 -0.62 2.99 -3.64
N PHE A 43 -1.46 3.68 -4.39
CA PHE A 43 -1.02 4.56 -5.46
C PHE A 43 -0.94 5.99 -4.93
N VAL A 44 0.10 6.70 -5.33
CA VAL A 44 0.29 8.11 -5.00
C VAL A 44 0.50 8.91 -6.28
N GLY A 45 -0.20 10.03 -6.40
CA GLY A 45 -0.14 10.89 -7.58
C GLY A 45 0.90 11.98 -7.43
N ILE A 46 1.74 12.16 -8.44
CA ILE A 46 2.65 13.31 -8.53
C ILE A 46 1.81 14.52 -8.95
N THR A 47 1.79 15.56 -8.12
CA THR A 47 1.01 16.78 -8.40
C THR A 47 1.46 17.43 -9.71
N GLY A 48 0.50 17.67 -10.60
CA GLY A 48 0.76 18.29 -11.90
C GLY A 48 1.36 17.37 -12.94
N ALA A 49 1.56 16.08 -12.63
CA ALA A 49 2.01 15.12 -13.63
C ALA A 49 0.90 14.89 -14.67
N GLY A 50 1.28 15.02 -15.95
CA GLY A 50 0.49 14.58 -17.09
C GLY A 50 1.00 13.27 -17.66
N GLY A 51 0.36 12.83 -18.75
CA GLY A 51 0.75 11.61 -19.45
C GLY A 51 0.31 10.30 -18.77
N ALA A 52 0.34 9.24 -19.55
CA ALA A 52 0.04 7.90 -19.05
C ALA A 52 1.27 7.27 -18.38
N LEU A 53 1.05 6.33 -17.47
CA LEU A 53 2.12 5.49 -16.93
C LEU A 53 2.90 4.82 -18.06
N HIS A 54 4.19 4.59 -17.84
CA HIS A 54 5.11 3.98 -18.81
C HIS A 54 5.38 4.83 -20.07
N THR A 55 5.14 6.15 -20.02
CA THR A 55 5.49 7.07 -21.08
C THR A 55 6.72 7.90 -20.70
N ARG A 56 7.39 8.45 -21.74
CA ARG A 56 8.53 9.34 -21.55
C ARG A 56 8.11 10.64 -20.83
N GLU A 57 6.90 11.13 -21.09
CA GLU A 57 6.33 12.28 -20.41
C GLU A 57 6.19 12.02 -18.91
N PHE A 58 5.58 10.89 -18.51
CA PHE A 58 5.46 10.54 -17.10
C PHE A 58 6.84 10.36 -16.43
N ALA A 59 7.82 9.83 -17.14
CA ALA A 59 9.17 9.65 -16.61
C ALA A 59 9.82 10.98 -16.20
N THR A 60 9.55 12.09 -16.93
CA THR A 60 10.07 13.41 -16.56
C THR A 60 9.47 13.91 -15.24
N HIS A 61 8.19 13.64 -14.99
CA HIS A 61 7.55 13.98 -13.73
C HIS A 61 8.05 13.10 -12.56
N ALA A 62 8.26 11.81 -12.80
CA ALA A 62 8.81 10.90 -11.79
C ALA A 62 10.22 11.31 -11.34
N GLY A 63 11.05 11.81 -12.28
CA GLY A 63 12.40 12.32 -11.99
C GLY A 63 12.45 13.79 -11.60
N SER A 64 11.32 14.43 -11.34
CA SER A 64 11.26 15.83 -10.91
C SER A 64 11.43 15.99 -9.38
N GLU A 65 11.71 17.22 -8.94
CA GLU A 65 11.74 17.56 -7.52
C GLU A 65 10.42 17.19 -6.80
N GLN A 66 9.28 17.36 -7.47
CA GLN A 66 7.97 16.97 -6.93
C GLN A 66 7.83 15.46 -6.81
N GLY A 67 8.37 14.69 -7.77
CA GLY A 67 8.44 13.24 -7.71
C GLY A 67 9.28 12.77 -6.52
N TYR A 68 10.45 13.36 -6.31
CA TYR A 68 11.31 13.05 -5.16
C TYR A 68 10.66 13.41 -3.82
N ARG A 69 10.05 14.59 -3.70
CA ARG A 69 9.30 14.96 -2.49
C ARG A 69 8.16 14.00 -2.20
N LEU A 70 7.45 13.55 -3.23
CA LEU A 70 6.40 12.55 -3.04
C LEU A 70 6.95 11.20 -2.57
N MET A 71 8.10 10.79 -3.11
CA MET A 71 8.76 9.57 -2.68
C MET A 71 9.16 9.63 -1.20
N ASP A 72 9.73 10.76 -0.75
CA ASP A 72 10.09 10.98 0.65
C ASP A 72 8.86 10.94 1.55
N ASP A 73 7.79 11.63 1.19
CA ASP A 73 6.53 11.64 1.94
C ASP A 73 5.91 10.24 2.01
N ALA A 74 5.94 9.49 0.92
CA ALA A 74 5.45 8.11 0.88
C ALA A 74 6.30 7.20 1.78
N ALA A 75 7.62 7.36 1.79
CA ALA A 75 8.52 6.61 2.66
C ALA A 75 8.25 6.91 4.15
N ILE A 76 8.05 8.18 4.50
CA ILE A 76 7.67 8.61 5.86
C ILE A 76 6.32 8.01 6.25
N ALA A 77 5.33 8.08 5.36
CA ALA A 77 4.01 7.51 5.61
C ALA A 77 4.07 5.99 5.85
N MET A 78 4.86 5.26 5.05
CA MET A 78 5.08 3.82 5.24
C MET A 78 5.73 3.54 6.60
N ALA A 79 6.75 4.31 7.00
CA ALA A 79 7.40 4.18 8.29
C ALA A 79 6.42 4.40 9.46
N TRP A 80 5.50 5.37 9.33
CA TRP A 80 4.47 5.60 10.35
C TRP A 80 3.45 4.47 10.41
N VAL A 81 3.06 3.87 9.28
CA VAL A 81 2.19 2.68 9.25
C VAL A 81 2.87 1.48 9.93
N ILE A 82 4.15 1.24 9.63
CA ILE A 82 4.93 0.17 10.26
C ILE A 82 5.00 0.40 11.77
N ARG A 83 5.32 1.62 12.19
CA ARG A 83 5.36 1.98 13.60
C ARG A 83 4.01 1.76 14.27
N GLU A 84 2.90 2.18 13.66
CA GLU A 84 1.55 1.96 14.18
C GLU A 84 1.28 0.48 14.45
N VAL A 85 1.56 -0.38 13.48
CA VAL A 85 1.40 -1.84 13.64
C VAL A 85 2.33 -2.39 14.73
N ALA A 86 3.57 -1.90 14.82
CA ALA A 86 4.54 -2.39 15.78
C ALA A 86 4.23 -1.98 17.22
N THR A 87 3.65 -0.78 17.43
CA THR A 87 3.47 -0.20 18.77
C THR A 87 2.05 -0.29 19.30
N THR A 88 1.04 -0.47 18.45
CA THR A 88 -0.38 -0.53 18.84
C THR A 88 -0.85 -1.98 18.89
N ALA A 89 -1.27 -2.44 20.05
CA ALA A 89 -1.67 -3.84 20.27
C ALA A 89 -2.86 -4.24 19.37
N GLU A 90 -3.86 -3.38 19.25
CA GLU A 90 -5.04 -3.60 18.41
C GLU A 90 -4.67 -3.72 16.93
N SER A 91 -3.80 -2.85 16.44
CA SER A 91 -3.33 -2.87 15.06
C SER A 91 -2.56 -4.15 14.76
N ARG A 92 -1.71 -4.57 15.68
CA ARG A 92 -0.97 -5.83 15.56
C ARG A 92 -1.89 -7.04 15.58
N ALA A 93 -2.85 -7.09 16.51
CA ALA A 93 -3.84 -8.17 16.57
C ALA A 93 -4.64 -8.28 15.26
N ALA A 94 -5.14 -7.17 14.73
CA ALA A 94 -5.90 -7.16 13.48
C ALA A 94 -5.08 -7.66 12.26
N ILE A 95 -3.77 -7.39 12.22
CA ILE A 95 -2.88 -7.95 11.17
C ILE A 95 -2.72 -9.46 11.34
N LEU A 96 -2.49 -9.93 12.57
CA LEU A 96 -2.31 -11.36 12.84
C LEU A 96 -3.60 -12.15 12.55
N ASP A 97 -4.76 -11.62 12.94
CA ASP A 97 -6.06 -12.23 12.64
C ASP A 97 -6.29 -12.32 11.13
N ARG A 98 -5.98 -11.25 10.40
CA ARG A 98 -6.10 -11.28 8.93
C ARG A 98 -5.13 -12.26 8.30
N ALA A 99 -3.91 -12.37 8.79
CA ALA A 99 -2.94 -13.35 8.33
C ALA A 99 -3.44 -14.80 8.53
N ALA A 100 -4.02 -15.07 9.71
CA ALA A 100 -4.62 -16.37 10.02
C ALA A 100 -5.79 -16.71 9.08
N GLN A 101 -6.69 -15.74 8.81
CA GLN A 101 -7.80 -15.91 7.86
C GLN A 101 -7.30 -16.24 6.45
N LEU A 102 -6.28 -15.55 5.97
CA LEU A 102 -5.69 -15.81 4.65
C LEU A 102 -5.05 -17.20 4.59
N ALA A 103 -4.34 -17.61 5.62
CA ALA A 103 -3.75 -18.96 5.71
C ALA A 103 -4.83 -20.05 5.68
N GLN A 104 -5.96 -19.85 6.39
CA GLN A 104 -7.09 -20.78 6.38
C GLN A 104 -7.76 -20.87 5.01
N ALA A 105 -7.97 -19.72 4.34
CA ALA A 105 -8.60 -19.66 3.02
C ALA A 105 -7.80 -20.37 1.93
N MET A 106 -6.49 -20.53 2.14
CA MET A 106 -5.60 -21.23 1.20
C MET A 106 -5.50 -22.73 1.43
N GLY A 107 -6.30 -23.28 2.34
CA GLY A 107 -6.13 -24.65 2.87
C GLY A 107 -4.98 -24.63 3.85
N GLY A 108 -5.28 -24.74 5.14
CA GLY A 108 -4.28 -24.89 6.19
C GLY A 108 -3.28 -25.99 5.85
N PRO A 109 -2.19 -26.16 6.61
CA PRO A 109 -1.14 -27.09 6.28
C PRO A 109 -1.78 -28.44 5.93
N THR A 110 -1.69 -28.82 4.67
CA THR A 110 -2.09 -30.15 4.20
C THR A 110 -1.15 -31.18 4.84
N GLY A 111 -1.41 -31.46 6.10
CA GLY A 111 -1.04 -32.73 6.69
C GLY A 111 -1.96 -33.74 6.04
N GLU A 112 -1.43 -34.41 5.06
CA GLU A 112 -1.73 -35.75 4.57
C GLU A 112 -1.65 -35.77 3.05
N ARG A 113 -0.45 -35.93 2.57
CA ARG A 113 -0.25 -36.74 1.38
C ARG A 113 0.36 -38.06 1.85
N ALA A 114 -0.53 -39.04 2.01
CA ALA A 114 -0.13 -40.43 2.05
C ALA A 114 0.43 -40.85 0.70
#